data_32db7bec15aa5f7548576a36ec201d4d
#
_entry.id   32db7bec15aa5f7548576a36ec201d4d
#
_cell.length_a   1.000
_cell.length_b   1.000
_cell.length_c   1.000
_cell.angle_alpha   90.00
_cell.angle_beta   90.00
_cell.angle_gamma   90.00
#
_symmetry.space_group_name_H-M   'P 1'
#
loop_
_entity.id
_entity.type
_entity.pdbx_description
1 polymer ?
#
loop_
_entity_poly.entity_id
_entity_poly.type
_entity_poly.pdbx_seq_one_letter_code
_entity_poly.pdbx_strand_id
1 'polypeptide(L)'
;LIDKGLSAFVIPSNCEHFGEYVQEHFKAREWMSGFTGSAGTLVITLTDAALWTDSRYFVQAARELDGSGIKLMKMKMPGTPSIAQWLAEKHAEKVGVNATLYSVNDFATLSKELKPIELVAGEDPFSLPEYNIWPSRKPEQFGRIELRGYEITGELVKSKYNRLVK
;
A
#
# COMPACT_ATOMS: atom_id res chain seq x y z
N LEU A 1 6.71 15.10 -4.22
CA LEU A 1 5.36 15.64 -4.41
C LEU A 1 5.40 16.89 -5.30
N ILE A 2 6.13 17.91 -4.89
CA ILE A 2 6.16 19.23 -5.56
C ILE A 2 6.51 19.10 -7.04
N ASP A 3 7.57 18.40 -7.39
CA ASP A 3 8.05 18.25 -8.77
C ASP A 3 7.03 17.56 -9.72
N LYS A 4 6.12 16.78 -9.15
CA LYS A 4 5.03 16.11 -9.89
C LYS A 4 3.69 16.85 -9.78
N GLY A 5 3.64 18.02 -9.12
CA GLY A 5 2.42 18.80 -8.89
C GLY A 5 1.39 18.07 -8.03
N LEU A 6 1.84 17.19 -7.12
CA LEU A 6 0.97 16.42 -6.23
C LEU A 6 0.82 17.10 -4.88
N SER A 7 -0.40 17.20 -4.39
CA SER A 7 -0.72 17.68 -3.04
C SER A 7 -0.52 16.62 -1.97
N ALA A 8 -0.68 15.34 -2.35
CA ALA A 8 -0.54 14.21 -1.44
C ALA A 8 -0.13 12.93 -2.19
N PHE A 9 0.29 11.92 -1.42
CA PHE A 9 0.58 10.57 -1.93
C PHE A 9 0.04 9.52 -0.97
N VAL A 10 -0.56 8.46 -1.51
CA VAL A 10 -1.14 7.35 -0.74
C VAL A 10 -0.29 6.10 -0.93
N ILE A 11 0.13 5.50 0.19
CA ILE A 11 1.02 4.34 0.23
C ILE A 11 0.30 3.21 0.99
N PRO A 12 -0.25 2.20 0.29
CA PRO A 12 -0.92 1.06 0.90
C PRO A 12 0.08 0.02 1.43
N SER A 13 -0.43 -0.99 2.13
CA SER A 13 0.31 -2.19 2.53
C SER A 13 0.22 -3.29 1.46
N ASN A 14 0.43 -2.95 0.20
CA ASN A 14 0.32 -3.89 -0.90
C ASN A 14 1.67 -4.11 -1.58
N CYS A 15 1.76 -5.20 -2.35
CA CYS A 15 2.78 -5.42 -3.36
C CYS A 15 2.12 -5.66 -4.72
N GLU A 16 2.88 -5.66 -5.78
CA GLU A 16 2.40 -5.89 -7.15
C GLU A 16 1.70 -7.25 -7.34
N HIS A 17 2.01 -8.21 -6.47
CA HIS A 17 1.44 -9.56 -6.52
C HIS A 17 0.17 -9.73 -5.69
N PHE A 18 -0.24 -8.72 -4.92
CA PHE A 18 -1.38 -8.75 -3.99
C PHE A 18 -1.33 -9.94 -3.02
N GLY A 19 -0.12 -10.40 -2.68
CA GLY A 19 0.10 -11.49 -1.74
C GLY A 19 -0.11 -11.06 -0.29
N GLU A 20 -0.44 -12.03 0.57
CA GLU A 20 -0.58 -11.80 2.02
C GLU A 20 0.75 -11.35 2.66
N TYR A 21 1.86 -11.87 2.16
CA TYR A 21 3.19 -11.53 2.65
C TYR A 21 3.90 -10.60 1.69
N VAL A 22 4.12 -9.37 2.13
CA VAL A 22 4.78 -8.33 1.34
C VAL A 22 6.29 -8.45 1.50
N GLN A 23 7.01 -8.57 0.38
CA GLN A 23 8.48 -8.56 0.38
C GLN A 23 9.02 -7.22 0.87
N GLU A 24 10.23 -7.24 1.44
CA GLU A 24 10.93 -6.05 1.95
C GLU A 24 11.01 -4.92 0.91
N HIS A 25 11.14 -5.28 -0.36
CA HIS A 25 11.17 -4.33 -1.48
C HIS A 25 9.93 -3.43 -1.54
N PHE A 26 8.75 -3.96 -1.22
CA PHE A 26 7.47 -3.24 -1.32
C PHE A 26 7.01 -2.61 -0.01
N LYS A 27 7.79 -2.69 1.08
CA LYS A 27 7.43 -2.18 2.40
C LYS A 27 7.63 -0.67 2.57
N ALA A 28 7.35 0.12 1.54
CA ALA A 28 7.53 1.57 1.58
C ALA A 28 6.72 2.24 2.70
N ARG A 29 5.48 1.79 2.97
CA ARG A 29 4.67 2.28 4.07
C ARG A 29 5.34 2.03 5.43
N GLU A 30 5.86 0.82 5.66
CA GLU A 30 6.58 0.45 6.88
C GLU A 30 7.86 1.28 7.03
N TRP A 31 8.66 1.37 5.97
CA TRP A 31 9.89 2.15 5.96
C TRP A 31 9.66 3.64 6.28
N MET A 32 8.62 4.26 5.70
CA MET A 32 8.34 5.67 5.93
C MET A 32 7.71 5.98 7.28
N SER A 33 6.87 5.09 7.80
CA SER A 33 6.12 5.34 9.02
C SER A 33 6.73 4.73 10.28
N GLY A 34 7.60 3.73 10.14
CA GLY A 34 8.04 2.89 11.24
C GLY A 34 6.97 1.90 11.73
N PHE A 35 5.76 1.94 11.20
CA PHE A 35 4.69 1.04 11.59
C PHE A 35 4.84 -0.33 10.92
N THR A 36 5.04 -1.39 11.71
CA THR A 36 5.34 -2.75 11.23
C THR A 36 4.12 -3.66 11.06
N GLY A 37 2.91 -3.22 11.47
CA GLY A 37 1.68 -4.00 11.29
C GLY A 37 1.38 -4.28 9.80
N SER A 38 0.79 -5.43 9.49
CA SER A 38 0.60 -5.87 8.09
C SER A 38 -0.50 -5.12 7.33
N ALA A 39 -1.41 -4.44 8.02
CA ALA A 39 -2.52 -3.72 7.39
C ALA A 39 -2.51 -2.24 7.78
N GLY A 40 -2.45 -1.37 6.78
CA GLY A 40 -2.51 0.08 6.95
C GLY A 40 -2.26 0.83 5.66
N THR A 41 -2.68 2.08 5.64
CA THR A 41 -2.45 3.01 4.54
C THR A 41 -1.87 4.29 5.09
N LEU A 42 -0.69 4.65 4.63
CA LEU A 42 -0.05 5.93 4.95
C LEU A 42 -0.44 6.95 3.89
N VAL A 43 -0.87 8.11 4.33
CA VAL A 43 -1.12 9.26 3.45
C VAL A 43 -0.21 10.39 3.90
N ILE A 44 0.53 10.94 2.95
CA ILE A 44 1.41 12.09 3.18
C ILE A 44 0.96 13.27 2.32
N THR A 45 0.98 14.44 2.90
CA THR A 45 0.82 15.72 2.21
C THR A 45 2.13 16.51 2.29
N LEU A 46 2.13 17.76 1.87
CA LEU A 46 3.31 18.62 1.98
C LEU A 46 3.63 18.99 3.44
N THR A 47 2.66 18.93 4.35
CA THR A 47 2.79 19.40 5.73
C THR A 47 2.42 18.39 6.79
N ASP A 48 1.68 17.35 6.44
CA ASP A 48 1.10 16.40 7.37
C ASP A 48 1.25 14.97 6.88
N ALA A 49 1.20 14.02 7.81
CA ALA A 49 1.10 12.59 7.50
C ALA A 49 0.12 11.91 8.46
N ALA A 50 -0.60 10.93 7.95
CA ALA A 50 -1.52 10.12 8.74
C ALA A 50 -1.55 8.67 8.27
N LEU A 51 -1.70 7.74 9.21
CA LEU A 51 -1.75 6.31 8.98
C LEU A 51 -3.10 5.75 9.41
N TRP A 52 -3.85 5.20 8.46
CA TRP A 52 -5.08 4.45 8.72
C TRP A 52 -4.75 2.98 8.93
N THR A 53 -5.27 2.41 10.03
CA THR A 53 -5.15 0.97 10.29
C THR A 53 -6.41 0.46 11.00
N ASP A 54 -6.60 -0.86 11.02
CA ASP A 54 -7.75 -1.50 11.66
C ASP A 54 -7.51 -1.82 13.13
N SER A 55 -8.55 -2.30 13.82
CA SER A 55 -8.54 -2.50 15.28
C SER A 55 -7.50 -3.48 15.79
N ARG A 56 -7.01 -4.39 14.95
CA ARG A 56 -5.95 -5.36 15.33
C ARG A 56 -4.64 -4.66 15.68
N TYR A 57 -4.42 -3.47 15.13
CA TYR A 57 -3.15 -2.74 15.18
C TYR A 57 -3.21 -1.43 15.97
N PHE A 58 -4.34 -1.03 16.56
CA PHE A 58 -4.45 0.28 17.23
C PHE A 58 -3.40 0.50 18.32
N VAL A 59 -3.14 -0.51 19.14
CA VAL A 59 -2.16 -0.41 20.25
C VAL A 59 -0.74 -0.37 19.69
N GLN A 60 -0.43 -1.24 18.76
CA GLN A 60 0.88 -1.30 18.10
C GLN A 60 1.18 0.00 17.38
N ALA A 61 0.27 0.45 16.52
CA ALA A 61 0.43 1.69 15.77
C ALA A 61 0.60 2.92 16.67
N ALA A 62 -0.15 2.99 17.78
CA ALA A 62 0.00 4.07 18.74
C ALA A 62 1.41 4.13 19.37
N ARG A 63 2.04 2.98 19.60
CA ARG A 63 3.41 2.90 20.13
C ARG A 63 4.46 3.20 19.08
N GLU A 64 4.30 2.62 17.88
CA GLU A 64 5.30 2.73 16.81
C GLU A 64 5.30 4.11 16.13
N LEU A 65 4.16 4.81 16.15
CA LEU A 65 4.04 6.17 15.61
C LEU A 65 4.35 7.27 16.65
N ASP A 66 4.59 6.91 17.91
CA ASP A 66 4.87 7.90 18.96
C ASP A 66 6.14 8.70 18.61
N GLY A 67 6.05 10.01 18.73
CA GLY A 67 7.13 10.93 18.38
C GLY A 67 7.43 11.11 16.89
N SER A 68 6.76 10.37 15.98
CA SER A 68 7.00 10.46 14.53
C SER A 68 6.36 11.68 13.86
N GLY A 69 5.37 12.30 14.49
CA GLY A 69 4.53 13.32 13.88
C GLY A 69 3.42 12.77 12.97
N ILE A 70 3.38 11.46 12.71
CA ILE A 70 2.35 10.80 11.89
C ILE A 70 1.10 10.55 12.76
N LYS A 71 -0.05 11.03 12.31
CA LYS A 71 -1.32 10.88 13.02
C LYS A 71 -1.88 9.47 12.85
N LEU A 72 -2.22 8.79 13.95
CA LEU A 72 -2.93 7.52 13.90
C LEU A 72 -4.42 7.74 13.63
N MET A 73 -4.92 7.16 12.55
CA MET A 73 -6.33 7.15 12.15
C MET A 73 -6.91 5.74 12.39
N LYS A 74 -7.73 5.61 13.43
CA LYS A 74 -8.34 4.34 13.85
C LYS A 74 -9.57 4.04 12.99
N MET A 75 -9.41 3.21 11.96
CA MET A 75 -10.50 2.90 11.02
C MET A 75 -11.77 2.42 11.73
N LYS A 76 -12.93 2.85 11.22
CA LYS A 76 -14.26 2.50 11.76
C LYS A 76 -14.54 3.00 13.18
N MET A 77 -13.68 3.80 13.78
CA MET A 77 -13.98 4.43 15.07
C MET A 77 -14.71 5.76 14.85
N PRO A 78 -15.66 6.09 15.76
CA PRO A 78 -16.36 7.38 15.71
C PRO A 78 -15.36 8.55 15.68
N GLY A 79 -15.59 9.53 14.82
CA GLY A 79 -14.75 10.72 14.69
C GLY A 79 -13.47 10.52 13.88
N THR A 80 -13.18 9.31 13.37
CA THR A 80 -12.07 9.09 12.46
C THR A 80 -12.51 9.39 11.03
N PRO A 81 -11.91 10.38 10.35
CA PRO A 81 -12.25 10.68 8.95
C PRO A 81 -11.77 9.58 8.01
N SER A 82 -12.46 9.39 6.90
CA SER A 82 -11.93 8.62 5.79
C SER A 82 -10.71 9.34 5.17
N ILE A 83 -9.94 8.62 4.36
CA ILE A 83 -8.82 9.21 3.61
C ILE A 83 -9.32 10.38 2.76
N ALA A 84 -10.44 10.21 2.07
CA ALA A 84 -11.03 11.26 1.24
C ALA A 84 -11.43 12.51 2.04
N GLN A 85 -12.09 12.32 3.19
CA GLN A 85 -12.46 13.43 4.07
C GLN A 85 -11.24 14.17 4.59
N TRP A 86 -10.23 13.44 5.06
CA TRP A 86 -9.00 14.04 5.57
C TRP A 86 -8.23 14.80 4.49
N LEU A 87 -8.14 14.26 3.27
CA LEU A 87 -7.51 14.95 2.14
C LEU A 87 -8.28 16.21 1.73
N ALA A 88 -9.61 16.19 1.79
CA ALA A 88 -10.44 17.36 1.54
C ALA A 88 -10.20 18.44 2.61
N GLU A 89 -10.10 18.08 3.89
CA GLU A 89 -9.73 18.99 4.99
C GLU A 89 -8.33 19.61 4.80
N LYS A 90 -7.43 18.88 4.12
CA LYS A 90 -6.09 19.36 3.77
C LYS A 90 -6.03 20.14 2.45
N HIS A 91 -7.17 20.39 1.83
CA HIS A 91 -7.29 21.06 0.53
C HIS A 91 -6.44 20.40 -0.57
N ALA A 92 -6.34 19.06 -0.54
CA ALA A 92 -5.64 18.34 -1.58
C ALA A 92 -6.40 18.44 -2.91
N GLU A 93 -5.69 18.70 -4.00
CA GLU A 93 -6.26 18.79 -5.34
C GLU A 93 -5.89 17.57 -6.19
N LYS A 94 -4.63 17.12 -6.08
CA LYS A 94 -4.09 15.98 -6.80
C LYS A 94 -3.39 15.02 -5.87
N VAL A 95 -3.78 13.76 -5.90
CA VAL A 95 -3.26 12.69 -5.04
C VAL A 95 -2.63 11.62 -5.89
N GLY A 96 -1.35 11.37 -5.65
CA GLY A 96 -0.59 10.33 -6.35
C GLY A 96 -0.70 8.97 -5.67
N VAL A 97 -0.62 7.92 -6.48
CA VAL A 97 -0.44 6.53 -6.04
C VAL A 97 0.56 5.83 -6.94
N ASN A 98 1.26 4.83 -6.41
CA ASN A 98 1.97 3.87 -7.25
C ASN A 98 0.95 2.94 -7.91
N ALA A 99 0.82 3.03 -9.26
CA ALA A 99 -0.20 2.31 -10.02
C ALA A 99 -0.07 0.78 -9.88
N THR A 100 1.14 0.26 -9.71
CA THR A 100 1.38 -1.20 -9.62
C THR A 100 0.84 -1.83 -8.34
N LEU A 101 0.54 -1.02 -7.32
CA LEU A 101 0.00 -1.47 -6.03
C LEU A 101 -1.54 -1.48 -5.97
N TYR A 102 -2.21 -1.21 -7.08
CA TYR A 102 -3.68 -1.16 -7.15
C TYR A 102 -4.22 -2.05 -8.26
N SER A 103 -5.25 -2.84 -7.95
CA SER A 103 -6.04 -3.43 -9.01
C SER A 103 -6.85 -2.36 -9.74
N VAL A 104 -7.31 -2.66 -10.95
CA VAL A 104 -8.19 -1.74 -11.72
C VAL A 104 -9.42 -1.34 -10.92
N ASN A 105 -10.02 -2.30 -10.20
CA ASN A 105 -11.21 -2.05 -9.39
C ASN A 105 -10.91 -1.19 -8.15
N ASP A 106 -9.79 -1.44 -7.47
CA ASP A 106 -9.39 -0.66 -6.28
C ASP A 106 -9.05 0.77 -6.68
N PHE A 107 -8.34 0.96 -7.80
CA PHE A 107 -8.06 2.28 -8.33
C PHE A 107 -9.35 3.04 -8.70
N ALA A 108 -10.28 2.39 -9.38
CA ALA A 108 -11.56 3.00 -9.75
C ALA A 108 -12.41 3.36 -8.52
N THR A 109 -12.41 2.50 -7.50
CA THR A 109 -13.09 2.75 -6.22
C THR A 109 -12.49 3.95 -5.51
N LEU A 110 -11.17 3.97 -5.32
CA LEU A 110 -10.47 5.07 -4.69
C LEU A 110 -10.66 6.38 -5.46
N SER A 111 -10.58 6.34 -6.78
CA SER A 111 -10.83 7.51 -7.63
C SER A 111 -12.24 8.07 -7.46
N LYS A 112 -13.24 7.20 -7.29
CA LYS A 112 -14.62 7.62 -7.04
C LYS A 112 -14.79 8.23 -5.64
N GLU A 113 -14.18 7.64 -4.62
CA GLU A 113 -14.25 8.10 -3.23
C GLU A 113 -13.55 9.44 -3.04
N LEU A 114 -12.49 9.70 -3.78
CA LEU A 114 -11.71 10.93 -3.69
C LEU A 114 -12.37 12.13 -4.37
N LYS A 115 -13.36 11.96 -5.22
CA LYS A 115 -13.98 13.10 -5.93
C LYS A 115 -14.42 14.22 -4.99
N PRO A 116 -14.11 15.49 -5.29
CA PRO A 116 -13.59 16.03 -6.56
C PRO A 116 -12.05 15.99 -6.72
N ILE A 117 -11.31 15.48 -5.76
CA ILE A 117 -9.84 15.36 -5.78
C ILE A 117 -9.43 14.44 -6.94
N GLU A 118 -8.45 14.86 -7.73
CA GLU A 118 -7.88 14.09 -8.83
C GLU A 118 -6.96 12.98 -8.32
N LEU A 119 -7.24 11.71 -8.64
CA LEU A 119 -6.33 10.59 -8.38
C LEU A 119 -5.42 10.37 -9.58
N VAL A 120 -4.11 10.45 -9.36
CA VAL A 120 -3.07 10.30 -10.39
C VAL A 120 -2.33 8.99 -10.20
N ALA A 121 -2.43 8.12 -11.20
CA ALA A 121 -1.63 6.90 -11.28
C ALA A 121 -0.21 7.26 -11.75
N GLY A 122 0.79 6.87 -10.98
CA GLY A 122 2.19 7.15 -11.29
C GLY A 122 3.08 5.92 -11.11
N GLU A 123 4.35 6.12 -11.38
CA GLU A 123 5.41 5.16 -11.09
C GLU A 123 5.73 5.12 -9.59
N ASP A 124 6.45 4.09 -9.18
CA ASP A 124 6.94 3.98 -7.81
C ASP A 124 8.00 5.05 -7.51
N PRO A 125 7.69 6.06 -6.66
CA PRO A 125 8.63 7.15 -6.40
C PRO A 125 9.90 6.69 -5.69
N PHE A 126 9.87 5.53 -5.04
CA PHE A 126 11.02 4.95 -4.34
C PHE A 126 12.00 4.22 -5.28
N SER A 127 11.59 3.99 -6.53
CA SER A 127 12.42 3.39 -7.57
C SER A 127 13.07 4.41 -8.51
N LEU A 128 12.72 5.70 -8.38
CA LEU A 128 13.22 6.75 -9.24
C LEU A 128 14.65 7.15 -8.81
N PRO A 129 15.69 6.88 -9.64
CA PRO A 129 17.09 7.12 -9.26
C PRO A 129 17.40 8.59 -8.95
N GLU A 130 16.72 9.51 -9.63
CA GLU A 130 16.89 10.95 -9.46
C GLU A 130 16.52 11.45 -8.07
N TYR A 131 15.63 10.76 -7.37
CA TYR A 131 15.22 11.16 -6.02
C TYR A 131 15.95 10.41 -4.92
N ASN A 132 16.40 9.19 -5.18
CA ASN A 132 17.07 8.30 -4.22
C ASN A 132 16.44 8.37 -2.80
N ILE A 133 15.11 8.34 -2.75
CA ILE A 133 14.34 8.54 -1.51
C ILE A 133 14.65 7.43 -0.49
N TRP A 134 14.81 6.20 -0.97
CA TRP A 134 15.06 5.02 -0.14
C TRP A 134 16.35 4.30 -0.56
N PRO A 135 17.53 4.84 -0.23
CA PRO A 135 18.83 4.30 -0.69
C PRO A 135 19.14 2.90 -0.16
N SER A 136 18.56 2.52 0.99
CA SER A 136 18.72 1.19 1.59
C SER A 136 17.67 0.16 1.15
N ARG A 137 16.84 0.48 0.16
CA ARG A 137 15.81 -0.43 -0.34
C ARG A 137 16.42 -1.72 -0.84
N LYS A 138 15.97 -2.83 -0.31
CA LYS A 138 16.41 -4.15 -0.78
C LYS A 138 15.89 -4.41 -2.19
N PRO A 139 16.67 -5.09 -3.06
CA PRO A 139 16.18 -5.47 -4.37
C PRO A 139 15.01 -6.44 -4.24
N GLU A 140 14.15 -6.45 -5.25
CA GLU A 140 13.10 -7.46 -5.35
C GLU A 140 13.71 -8.85 -5.46
N GLN A 141 13.12 -9.82 -4.73
CA GLN A 141 13.59 -11.20 -4.72
C GLN A 141 12.70 -12.07 -5.59
N PHE A 142 13.31 -12.76 -6.53
CA PHE A 142 12.65 -13.73 -7.38
C PHE A 142 13.00 -15.14 -6.93
N GLY A 143 12.00 -15.93 -6.55
CA GLY A 143 12.16 -17.33 -6.24
C GLY A 143 12.24 -18.19 -7.51
N ARG A 144 12.91 -19.33 -7.42
CA ARG A 144 12.87 -20.33 -8.49
C ARG A 144 11.50 -20.99 -8.54
N ILE A 145 10.94 -21.14 -9.75
CA ILE A 145 9.71 -21.92 -9.94
C ILE A 145 10.07 -23.40 -9.87
N GLU A 146 9.46 -24.13 -8.93
CA GLU A 146 9.66 -25.55 -8.73
C GLU A 146 8.34 -26.30 -8.87
N LEU A 147 8.37 -27.41 -9.62
CA LEU A 147 7.25 -28.34 -9.67
C LEU A 147 7.28 -29.24 -8.44
N ARG A 148 6.16 -29.30 -7.73
CA ARG A 148 5.98 -30.27 -6.65
C ARG A 148 5.61 -31.62 -7.21
N GLY A 149 6.36 -32.64 -6.82
CA GLY A 149 6.14 -34.01 -7.26
C GLY A 149 4.84 -34.64 -6.73
N TYR A 150 4.46 -35.78 -7.31
CA TYR A 150 3.26 -36.51 -6.92
C TYR A 150 3.25 -36.89 -5.44
N GLU A 151 4.42 -37.22 -4.89
CA GLU A 151 4.62 -37.57 -3.47
C GLU A 151 4.18 -36.47 -2.49
N ILE A 152 4.22 -35.22 -2.95
CA ILE A 152 3.78 -34.04 -2.14
C ILE A 152 2.33 -33.67 -2.45
N THR A 153 1.98 -33.71 -3.74
CA THR A 153 0.67 -33.18 -4.21
C THR A 153 -0.44 -34.25 -4.22
N GLY A 154 -0.10 -35.51 -4.08
CA GLY A 154 -1.03 -36.65 -4.09
C GLY A 154 -1.72 -36.90 -5.43
N GLU A 155 -1.58 -36.02 -6.40
CA GLU A 155 -2.22 -36.12 -7.72
C GLU A 155 -1.47 -35.26 -8.74
N LEU A 156 -1.35 -35.78 -9.97
CA LEU A 156 -0.73 -35.03 -11.07
C LEU A 156 -1.57 -33.79 -11.48
N VAL A 157 -0.90 -32.70 -11.84
CA VAL A 157 -1.55 -31.47 -12.33
C VAL A 157 -2.51 -31.74 -13.49
N LYS A 158 -2.11 -32.58 -14.44
CA LYS A 158 -2.96 -32.99 -15.59
C LYS A 158 -4.26 -33.66 -15.15
N SER A 159 -4.24 -34.47 -14.10
CA SER A 159 -5.45 -35.13 -13.56
C SER A 159 -6.39 -34.10 -12.93
N LYS A 160 -5.84 -33.16 -12.12
CA LYS A 160 -6.60 -32.06 -11.53
C LYS A 160 -7.25 -31.19 -12.62
N TYR A 161 -6.47 -30.79 -13.62
CA TYR A 161 -6.96 -30.01 -14.75
C TYR A 161 -8.10 -30.71 -15.49
N ASN A 162 -7.95 -31.99 -15.80
CA ASN A 162 -8.98 -32.76 -16.52
C ASN A 162 -10.31 -32.90 -15.77
N ARG A 163 -10.31 -32.74 -14.43
CA ARG A 163 -11.54 -32.68 -13.63
C ARG A 163 -12.21 -31.32 -13.67
N LEU A 164 -11.45 -30.25 -13.84
CA LEU A 164 -11.96 -28.89 -13.88
C LEU A 164 -12.59 -28.52 -15.23
N VAL A 165 -12.12 -29.14 -16.33
CA VAL A 165 -12.59 -28.83 -17.69
C VAL A 165 -13.66 -29.80 -18.20
N LYS A 166 -14.16 -30.72 -17.37
CA LYS A 166 -15.34 -31.53 -17.63
C LYS A 166 -16.61 -30.81 -17.28
#